data_b50e04a2f18acff50fde7eec440fec29
#
_entry.id   b50e04a2f18acff50fde7eec440fec29
#
_cell.length_a   1.000
_cell.length_b   1.000
_cell.length_c   1.000
_cell.angle_alpha   90.00
_cell.angle_beta   90.00
_cell.angle_gamma   90.00
#
_symmetry.space_group_name_H-M   'P 1'
#
loop_
_entity.id
_entity.type
_entity.pdbx_description
1 polymer ?
#
loop_
_entity_poly.entity_id
_entity_poly.type
_entity_poly.pdbx_seq_one_letter_code
_entity_poly.pdbx_strand_id
1 'polypeptide(L)'
;YLYTFITEALEETCFSFLVKREENKEILKLKGAIYVSKEGNVVEYEDKPTDRVDYYNSFWCAFGFRKRNFFECINFMEKSTLKQKHSMNDITATPIFGSKVIEVEDYIDLGTWPEIRRLLIDYEKNNN
;
A
#
# COMPACT_ATOMS: atom_id res chain seq x y z
N TYR A 1 -13.79 6.95 10.92
CA TYR A 1 -12.56 6.54 11.61
C TYR A 1 -11.34 6.55 10.66
N LEU A 2 -11.42 5.97 9.45
CA LEU A 2 -10.28 5.91 8.51
C LEU A 2 -9.77 7.31 8.13
N TYR A 3 -10.66 8.24 7.84
CA TYR A 3 -10.30 9.62 7.53
C TYR A 3 -9.52 10.30 8.67
N THR A 4 -9.93 10.05 9.91
CA THR A 4 -9.26 10.59 11.09
C THR A 4 -7.83 10.05 11.20
N PHE A 5 -7.64 8.75 11.04
CA PHE A 5 -6.31 8.13 11.07
C PHE A 5 -5.38 8.66 9.97
N ILE A 6 -5.92 8.85 8.75
CA ILE A 6 -5.14 9.42 7.64
C ILE A 6 -4.73 10.86 7.96
N THR A 7 -5.65 11.69 8.48
CA THR A 7 -5.37 13.08 8.83
C THR A 7 -4.32 13.19 9.91
N GLU A 8 -4.43 12.40 10.97
CA GLU A 8 -3.45 12.36 12.05
C GLU A 8 -2.07 11.92 11.56
N ALA A 9 -1.99 10.88 10.74
CA ALA A 9 -0.74 10.44 10.15
C ALA A 9 -0.10 11.51 9.25
N LEU A 10 -0.91 12.29 8.52
CA LEU A 10 -0.44 13.39 7.68
C LEU A 10 0.00 14.64 8.48
N GLU A 11 -0.29 14.73 9.77
CA GLU A 11 0.30 15.76 10.62
C GLU A 11 1.80 15.52 10.85
N GLU A 12 2.22 14.25 10.88
CA GLU A 12 3.61 13.88 11.12
C GLU A 12 4.41 13.63 9.83
N THR A 13 3.77 13.08 8.79
CA THR A 13 4.41 12.73 7.53
C THR A 13 3.69 13.30 6.32
N CYS A 14 4.39 13.43 5.19
CA CYS A 14 3.82 13.97 3.95
C CYS A 14 2.86 13.01 3.25
N PHE A 15 3.03 11.72 3.49
CA PHE A 15 2.20 10.63 2.96
C PHE A 15 1.75 9.72 4.10
N SER A 16 0.62 9.05 3.90
CA SER A 16 0.15 7.97 4.76
C SER A 16 -0.42 6.86 3.90
N PHE A 17 0.01 5.63 4.15
CA PHE A 17 -0.40 4.45 3.39
C PHE A 17 -1.35 3.57 4.18
N LEU A 18 -2.43 3.18 3.53
CA LEU A 18 -3.28 2.09 3.98
C LEU A 18 -2.69 0.79 3.47
N VAL A 19 -2.31 -0.08 4.37
CA VAL A 19 -1.65 -1.34 4.05
C VAL A 19 -2.36 -2.52 4.65
N LYS A 20 -2.29 -3.64 3.96
CA LYS A 20 -2.68 -4.94 4.51
C LYS A 20 -1.44 -5.80 4.68
N ARG A 21 -1.27 -6.38 5.88
CA ARG A 21 -0.25 -7.40 6.12
C ARG A 21 -0.55 -8.64 5.28
N GLU A 22 0.46 -9.20 4.67
CA GLU A 22 0.33 -10.37 3.81
C GLU A 22 1.59 -11.23 3.86
N GLU A 23 1.40 -12.48 4.22
CA GLU A 23 2.47 -13.48 4.26
C GLU A 23 2.51 -14.33 2.99
N ASN A 24 1.39 -14.41 2.27
CA ASN A 24 1.32 -15.17 1.03
C ASN A 24 2.04 -14.45 -0.11
N LYS A 25 3.18 -14.99 -0.50
CA LYS A 25 4.05 -14.40 -1.53
C LYS A 25 3.42 -14.39 -2.93
N GLU A 26 2.55 -15.35 -3.21
CA GLU A 26 1.83 -15.38 -4.50
C GLU A 26 0.83 -14.21 -4.61
N ILE A 27 0.27 -13.78 -3.49
CA ILE A 27 -0.58 -12.57 -3.45
C ILE A 27 0.29 -11.32 -3.63
N LEU A 28 1.41 -11.21 -2.92
CA LEU A 28 2.32 -10.07 -3.01
C LEU A 28 2.89 -9.85 -4.42
N LYS A 29 3.13 -10.91 -5.18
CA LYS A 29 3.55 -10.83 -6.60
C LYS A 29 2.54 -10.11 -7.50
N LEU A 30 1.28 -10.04 -7.09
CA LEU A 30 0.21 -9.44 -7.87
C LEU A 30 -0.16 -8.02 -7.41
N LYS A 31 0.46 -7.53 -6.36
CA LYS A 31 0.11 -6.27 -5.69
C LYS A 31 1.28 -5.29 -5.66
N GLY A 32 0.98 -4.06 -5.32
CA GLY A 32 1.99 -3.10 -4.93
C GLY A 32 2.56 -3.47 -3.56
N ALA A 33 3.67 -4.20 -3.55
CA ALA A 33 4.29 -4.67 -2.34
C ALA A 33 5.03 -3.55 -1.60
N ILE A 34 5.00 -3.63 -0.28
CA ILE A 34 5.64 -2.65 0.58
C ILE A 34 6.31 -3.36 1.74
N TYR A 35 7.47 -2.86 2.16
CA TYR A 35 8.07 -3.26 3.42
C TYR A 35 7.77 -2.20 4.46
N VAL A 36 7.09 -2.62 5.51
CA VAL A 36 6.73 -1.80 6.66
C VAL A 36 7.62 -2.20 7.82
N SER A 37 8.31 -1.21 8.41
CA SER A 37 9.17 -1.40 9.58
C SER A 37 8.35 -1.78 10.82
N LYS A 38 9.05 -2.20 11.88
CA LYS A 38 8.42 -2.49 13.18
C LYS A 38 7.75 -1.26 13.78
N GLU A 39 8.26 -0.09 13.48
CA GLU A 39 7.74 1.21 13.94
C GLU A 39 6.52 1.68 13.11
N GLY A 40 6.15 0.95 12.07
CA GLY A 40 5.00 1.28 11.24
C GLY A 40 5.29 2.31 10.15
N ASN A 41 6.49 2.31 9.60
CA ASN A 41 6.91 3.24 8.56
C ASN A 41 7.25 2.51 7.25
N VAL A 42 7.01 3.18 6.14
CA VAL A 42 7.38 2.70 4.81
C VAL A 42 8.90 2.74 4.64
N VAL A 43 9.50 1.61 4.32
CA VAL A 43 10.95 1.47 4.08
C VAL A 43 11.25 1.26 2.61
N GLU A 44 10.47 0.41 1.93
CA GLU A 44 10.67 0.07 0.53
C GLU A 44 9.33 -0.30 -0.11
N TYR A 45 9.18 -0.03 -1.40
CA TYR A 45 8.04 -0.48 -2.18
C TYR A 45 8.46 -0.92 -3.58
N GLU A 46 7.68 -1.84 -4.15
CA GLU A 46 7.85 -2.34 -5.51
C GLU A 46 6.51 -2.84 -6.05
N ASP A 47 6.14 -2.43 -7.26
CA ASP A 47 4.93 -2.96 -7.88
C ASP A 47 5.19 -4.35 -8.47
N LYS A 48 4.41 -5.32 -8.06
CA LYS A 48 4.45 -6.71 -8.54
C LYS A 48 5.87 -7.30 -8.52
N PRO A 49 6.49 -7.42 -7.34
CA PRO A 49 7.86 -7.91 -7.21
C PRO A 49 8.00 -9.34 -7.73
N THR A 50 9.14 -9.64 -8.35
CA THR A 50 9.48 -10.97 -8.85
C THR A 50 10.62 -11.62 -8.07
N ASP A 51 11.72 -10.89 -7.91
CA ASP A 51 12.97 -11.46 -7.38
C ASP A 51 13.10 -11.38 -5.85
N ARG A 52 12.48 -10.39 -5.24
CA ARG A 52 12.61 -10.10 -3.81
C ARG A 52 11.28 -10.12 -3.07
N VAL A 53 10.35 -10.92 -3.53
CA VAL A 53 9.02 -11.00 -2.92
C VAL A 53 9.06 -11.36 -1.43
N ASP A 54 10.04 -12.16 -1.00
CA ASP A 54 10.20 -12.57 0.40
C ASP A 54 10.59 -11.42 1.34
N TYR A 55 11.12 -10.34 0.80
CA TYR A 55 11.47 -9.15 1.58
C TYR A 55 10.24 -8.38 2.05
N TYR A 56 9.19 -8.35 1.26
CA TYR A 56 7.99 -7.57 1.54
C TYR A 56 7.05 -8.28 2.52
N ASN A 57 6.38 -7.51 3.36
CA ASN A 57 5.49 -8.01 4.41
C ASN A 57 4.06 -7.47 4.31
N SER A 58 3.79 -6.63 3.34
CA SER A 58 2.50 -5.96 3.18
C SER A 58 2.29 -5.55 1.72
N PHE A 59 1.08 -5.16 1.39
CA PHE A 59 0.80 -4.40 0.17
C PHE A 59 -0.02 -3.15 0.50
N TRP A 60 0.12 -2.11 -0.32
CA TRP A 60 -0.66 -0.89 -0.15
C TRP A 60 -1.98 -0.98 -0.91
N CYS A 61 -3.04 -0.47 -0.28
CA CYS A 61 -4.41 -0.44 -0.83
C CYS A 61 -4.79 0.95 -1.31
N ALA A 62 -4.38 1.94 -0.56
CA ALA A 62 -4.62 3.35 -0.85
C ALA A 62 -3.58 4.19 -0.10
N PHE A 63 -3.50 5.46 -0.42
CA PHE A 63 -2.67 6.41 0.30
C PHE A 63 -3.28 7.80 0.30
N GLY A 64 -2.96 8.57 1.32
CA GLY A 64 -3.21 9.99 1.41
C GLY A 64 -1.92 10.78 1.30
N PHE A 65 -2.01 12.03 0.88
CA PHE A 65 -0.87 12.93 0.81
C PHE A 65 -1.29 14.37 1.03
N ARG A 66 -0.35 15.22 1.45
CA ARG A 66 -0.60 16.65 1.56
C ARG A 66 -0.61 17.30 0.18
N LYS A 67 -1.50 18.25 -0.03
CA LYS A 67 -1.62 19.00 -1.31
C LYS A 67 -0.28 19.54 -1.81
N ARG A 68 0.56 20.04 -0.93
CA ARG A 68 1.91 20.54 -1.27
C ARG A 68 2.85 19.49 -1.85
N ASN A 69 2.55 18.19 -1.65
CA ASN A 69 3.33 17.07 -2.15
C ASN A 69 2.73 16.43 -3.40
N PHE A 70 1.98 17.20 -4.18
CA PHE A 70 1.31 16.71 -5.38
C PHE A 70 2.31 16.18 -6.43
N PHE A 71 3.43 16.85 -6.63
CA PHE A 71 4.44 16.41 -7.60
C PHE A 71 5.11 15.10 -7.17
N GLU A 72 5.39 14.94 -5.89
CA GLU A 72 5.92 13.68 -5.34
C GLU A 72 4.89 12.54 -5.48
N CYS A 73 3.60 12.85 -5.34
CA CYS A 73 2.52 11.90 -5.60
C CYS A 73 2.52 11.44 -7.05
N ILE A 74 2.59 12.35 -8.01
CA ILE A 74 2.66 12.01 -9.44
C ILE A 74 3.89 11.15 -9.73
N ASN A 75 5.05 11.51 -9.19
CA ASN A 75 6.27 10.74 -9.36
C ASN A 75 6.15 9.32 -8.77
N PHE A 76 5.53 9.18 -7.61
CA PHE A 76 5.24 7.86 -7.02
C PHE A 76 4.33 7.01 -7.93
N MET A 77 3.25 7.60 -8.42
CA MET A 77 2.31 6.91 -9.30
C MET A 77 2.98 6.46 -10.61
N GLU A 78 3.78 7.32 -11.21
CA GLU A 78 4.53 6.99 -12.43
C GLU A 78 5.51 5.84 -12.21
N LYS A 79 6.34 5.92 -11.17
CA LYS A 79 7.32 4.89 -10.85
C LYS A 79 6.68 3.55 -10.49
N SER A 80 5.57 3.57 -9.76
CA SER A 80 4.81 2.35 -9.44
C SER A 80 4.24 1.70 -10.70
N THR A 81 3.72 2.49 -11.64
CA THR A 81 3.21 1.99 -12.91
C THR A 81 4.31 1.35 -13.78
N LEU A 82 5.53 1.89 -13.72
CA LEU A 82 6.69 1.37 -14.44
C LEU A 82 7.34 0.16 -13.75
N LYS A 83 6.76 -0.35 -12.68
CA LYS A 83 7.27 -1.49 -11.89
C LYS A 83 8.70 -1.30 -11.41
N GLN A 84 9.08 -0.07 -11.10
CA GLN A 84 10.40 0.22 -10.58
C GLN A 84 10.44 -0.01 -9.07
N LYS A 85 11.54 -0.59 -8.61
CA LYS A 85 11.82 -0.75 -7.20
C LYS A 85 12.35 0.55 -6.62
N HIS A 86 11.86 0.93 -5.44
CA HIS A 86 12.31 2.11 -4.72
C HIS A 86 12.51 1.82 -3.24
N SER A 87 13.63 2.27 -2.70
CA SER A 87 13.98 2.11 -1.30
C SER A 87 14.53 3.41 -0.72
N MET A 88 14.62 3.45 0.62
CA MET A 88 15.23 4.58 1.35
C MET A 88 16.69 4.83 0.97
N ASN A 89 17.37 3.84 0.42
CA ASN A 89 18.77 3.95 -0.01
C ASN A 89 18.93 4.62 -1.38
N ASP A 90 17.83 4.87 -2.09
CA ASP A 90 17.87 5.60 -3.34
C ASP A 90 18.17 7.09 -3.06
N ILE A 91 19.14 7.63 -3.78
CA ILE A 91 19.63 9.02 -3.59
C ILE A 91 18.52 10.05 -3.83
N THR A 92 17.48 9.69 -4.55
CA THR A 92 16.27 10.49 -4.73
C THR A 92 15.22 10.17 -3.65
N ALA A 93 15.60 10.30 -2.39
CA ALA A 93 14.68 10.09 -1.28
C ALA A 93 13.42 10.96 -1.48
N THR A 94 12.33 10.30 -1.82
CA THR A 94 11.03 10.96 -1.90
C THR A 94 10.41 11.00 -0.51
N PRO A 95 9.54 11.98 -0.19
CA PRO A 95 8.88 12.05 1.10
C PRO A 95 7.95 10.86 1.41
N ILE A 96 7.91 9.86 0.56
CA ILE A 96 7.19 8.59 0.76
C ILE A 96 7.88 7.71 1.80
N PHE A 97 9.21 7.66 1.79
CA PHE A 97 9.96 6.87 2.76
C PHE A 97 9.85 7.48 4.15
N GLY A 98 9.68 6.64 5.15
CA GLY A 98 9.39 7.06 6.50
C GLY A 98 7.92 7.43 6.73
N SER A 99 7.06 7.38 5.71
CA SER A 99 5.62 7.61 5.85
C SER A 99 5.00 6.62 6.81
N LYS A 100 4.06 7.10 7.63
CA LYS A 100 3.26 6.25 8.50
C LYS A 100 2.30 5.38 7.70
N VAL A 101 2.13 4.16 8.16
CA VAL A 101 1.11 3.25 7.63
C VAL A 101 -0.04 3.09 8.61
N ILE A 102 -1.21 2.84 8.04
CA ILE A 102 -2.41 2.43 8.76
C ILE A 102 -2.75 1.03 8.29
N GLU A 103 -2.70 0.06 9.19
CA GLU A 103 -3.03 -1.32 8.86
C GLU A 103 -4.54 -1.49 8.77
N VAL A 104 -5.00 -2.11 7.69
CA VAL A 104 -6.39 -2.51 7.51
C VAL A 104 -6.51 -4.03 7.64
N GLU A 105 -7.57 -4.48 8.28
CA GLU A 105 -7.81 -5.92 8.51
C GLU A 105 -8.33 -6.60 7.26
N ASP A 106 -9.11 -5.89 6.46
CA ASP A 106 -9.74 -6.46 5.28
C ASP A 106 -9.59 -5.54 4.06
N TYR A 107 -9.48 -6.17 2.90
CA TYR A 107 -9.36 -5.50 1.61
C TYR A 107 -10.00 -6.36 0.53
N ILE A 108 -10.84 -5.73 -0.29
CA ILE A 108 -11.49 -6.36 -1.42
C ILE A 108 -11.11 -5.60 -2.69
N ASP A 109 -10.49 -6.31 -3.63
CA ASP A 109 -10.13 -5.76 -4.93
C ASP A 109 -11.26 -6.04 -5.93
N LEU A 110 -12.09 -5.02 -6.18
CA LEU A 110 -13.19 -5.12 -7.14
C LEU A 110 -12.72 -5.13 -8.61
N GLY A 111 -11.43 -5.02 -8.85
CA GLY A 111 -10.84 -5.14 -10.18
C GLY A 111 -10.70 -6.56 -10.70
N THR A 112 -10.99 -7.58 -9.89
CA THR A 112 -10.85 -8.99 -10.27
C THR A 112 -12.14 -9.78 -10.07
N TRP A 113 -12.47 -10.66 -11.03
CA TRP A 113 -13.66 -11.53 -10.93
C TRP A 113 -13.69 -12.43 -9.69
N PRO A 114 -12.61 -13.08 -9.27
CA PRO A 114 -12.62 -13.90 -8.07
C PRO A 114 -13.03 -13.13 -6.82
N GLU A 115 -12.56 -11.90 -6.65
CA GLU A 115 -12.91 -11.06 -5.50
C GLU A 115 -14.36 -10.59 -5.55
N ILE A 116 -14.84 -10.17 -6.71
CA ILE A 116 -16.25 -9.79 -6.90
C ILE A 116 -17.16 -10.98 -6.57
N ARG A 117 -16.84 -12.18 -7.06
CA ARG A 117 -17.61 -13.40 -6.80
C ARG A 117 -17.61 -13.74 -5.31
N ARG A 118 -16.48 -13.62 -4.63
CA ARG A 118 -16.39 -13.84 -3.19
C ARG A 118 -17.32 -12.89 -2.43
N LEU A 119 -17.29 -11.61 -2.77
CA LEU A 119 -18.13 -10.58 -2.15
C LEU A 119 -19.62 -10.89 -2.32
N LEU A 120 -20.05 -11.31 -3.51
CA LEU A 120 -21.44 -11.67 -3.78
C LEU A 120 -21.88 -12.88 -2.96
N ILE A 121 -21.06 -13.91 -2.85
CA ILE A 121 -21.34 -15.11 -2.04
C ILE A 121 -21.47 -14.74 -0.56
N ASP A 122 -20.59 -13.92 -0.05
CA ASP A 122 -20.63 -13.48 1.35
C ASP A 122 -21.87 -12.61 1.63
N TYR A 123 -22.25 -11.75 0.69
CA TYR A 123 -23.48 -10.97 0.77
C TYR A 123 -24.72 -11.84 0.84
N GLU A 124 -24.84 -12.85 -0.03
CA GLU A 124 -25.96 -13.79 -0.04
C GLU A 124 -26.06 -14.58 1.26
N LYS A 125 -24.95 -15.06 1.81
CA LYS A 125 -24.91 -15.78 3.09
C LYS A 125 -25.36 -14.93 4.29
N ASN A 126 -25.03 -13.65 4.29
CA ASN A 126 -25.33 -12.75 5.40
C ASN A 126 -26.76 -12.18 5.32
N ASN A 127 -27.44 -12.28 4.19
CA ASN A 127 -28.78 -11.77 3.98
C ASN A 127 -29.87 -12.87 3.82
N ASN A 128 -29.50 -14.11 3.97
CA ASN A 128 -30.38 -15.27 4.03
C ASN A 128 -30.31 -15.91 5.42
#